data_5cadba76378e8cad1bcabc213b4106be
#
_entry.id   5cadba76378e8cad1bcabc213b4106be
#
_cell.length_a   1.000
_cell.length_b   1.000
_cell.length_c   1.000
_cell.angle_alpha   90.00
_cell.angle_beta   90.00
_cell.angle_gamma   90.00
#
_symmetry.space_group_name_H-M   'P 1'
#
loop_
_entity.id
_entity.type
_entity.pdbx_description
1 polymer ?
#
loop_
_entity_poly.entity_id
_entity_poly.type
_entity_poly.pdbx_seq_one_letter_code
_entity_poly.pdbx_strand_id
1 'polypeptide(L)'
;MIKVSVMYPNSSDATFDMDYYCNNHVTMVEELLGNALKAVAVDSGLAGGVPGQMAAFIVMGHLTFDSVESFQQSFAPHAEKIMADIANFTNIQPQIQVSEIKL
;
A
#
# COMPACT_ATOMS: atom_id res chain seq x y z
N MET A 1 14.59 -10.48 -2.46
CA MET A 1 13.29 -9.80 -2.70
C MET A 1 12.90 -8.97 -1.49
N ILE A 2 12.35 -7.80 -1.73
CA ILE A 2 11.84 -6.93 -0.68
C ILE A 2 10.35 -6.67 -0.90
N LYS A 3 9.70 -6.23 0.17
CA LYS A 3 8.29 -5.87 0.17
C LYS A 3 8.14 -4.47 0.74
N VAL A 4 7.40 -3.64 0.04
CA VAL A 4 7.01 -2.32 0.53
C VAL A 4 5.57 -2.43 1.00
N SER A 5 5.35 -2.24 2.30
CA SER A 5 4.02 -2.32 2.90
C SER A 5 3.52 -0.92 3.16
N VAL A 6 2.37 -0.59 2.56
CA VAL A 6 1.70 0.70 2.74
C VAL A 6 0.47 0.43 3.59
N MET A 7 0.52 0.88 4.85
CA MET A 7 -0.45 0.51 5.88
C MET A 7 -1.26 1.73 6.30
N TYR A 8 -2.58 1.61 6.24
CA TYR A 8 -3.50 2.71 6.54
C TYR A 8 -4.09 2.49 7.94
N PRO A 9 -3.63 3.24 8.97
CA PRO A 9 -4.10 3.06 10.35
C PRO A 9 -5.61 3.25 10.47
N ASN A 10 -6.23 2.38 11.29
CA ASN A 10 -7.65 2.48 11.58
C ASN A 10 -7.90 3.56 12.61
N SER A 11 -9.01 4.30 12.45
CA SER A 11 -9.47 5.27 13.43
C SER A 11 -10.97 5.49 13.26
N SER A 12 -11.61 6.14 14.25
CA SER A 12 -13.07 6.32 14.24
C SER A 12 -13.58 7.21 13.09
N ASP A 13 -12.74 8.08 12.57
CA ASP A 13 -13.08 9.02 11.48
C ASP A 13 -12.38 8.66 10.17
N ALA A 14 -11.76 7.48 10.08
CA ALA A 14 -11.10 7.02 8.87
C ALA A 14 -12.12 6.70 7.78
N THR A 15 -11.84 7.16 6.56
CA THR A 15 -12.60 6.82 5.36
C THR A 15 -11.67 6.18 4.35
N PHE A 16 -12.17 5.19 3.61
CA PHE A 16 -11.37 4.49 2.60
C PHE A 16 -12.27 3.96 1.48
N ASP A 17 -12.02 4.41 0.26
CA ASP A 17 -12.73 3.94 -0.93
C ASP A 17 -11.96 2.77 -1.55
N MET A 18 -12.34 1.56 -1.17
CA MET A 18 -11.65 0.34 -1.60
C MET A 18 -11.77 0.12 -3.11
N ASP A 19 -12.92 0.45 -3.70
CA ASP A 19 -13.12 0.27 -5.15
C ASP A 19 -12.18 1.18 -5.94
N TYR A 20 -12.08 2.44 -5.55
CA TYR A 20 -11.14 3.37 -6.18
C TYR A 20 -9.70 2.89 -5.98
N TYR A 21 -9.36 2.49 -4.76
CA TYR A 21 -8.01 2.03 -4.44
C TYR A 21 -7.58 0.86 -5.32
N CYS A 22 -8.40 -0.19 -5.38
CA CYS A 22 -8.05 -1.39 -6.14
C CYS A 22 -8.13 -1.19 -7.65
N ASN A 23 -9.11 -0.45 -8.13
CA ASN A 23 -9.39 -0.35 -9.57
C ASN A 23 -8.64 0.80 -10.24
N ASN A 24 -8.34 1.87 -9.50
CA ASN A 24 -7.71 3.07 -10.07
C ASN A 24 -6.29 3.29 -9.54
N HIS A 25 -6.12 3.37 -8.21
CA HIS A 25 -4.82 3.69 -7.62
C HIS A 25 -3.80 2.57 -7.86
N VAL A 26 -4.14 1.35 -7.50
CA VAL A 26 -3.23 0.20 -7.67
C VAL A 26 -2.94 -0.04 -9.14
N THR A 27 -3.93 0.07 -10.01
CA THR A 27 -3.73 -0.06 -11.46
C THR A 27 -2.77 0.99 -11.99
N MET A 28 -2.89 2.23 -11.54
CA MET A 28 -1.96 3.30 -11.91
C MET A 28 -0.54 2.97 -11.45
N VAL A 29 -0.38 2.50 -10.22
CA VAL A 29 0.93 2.12 -9.67
C VAL A 29 1.55 0.99 -10.51
N GLU A 30 0.77 -0.03 -10.84
CA GLU A 30 1.23 -1.13 -11.69
C GLU A 30 1.72 -0.64 -13.05
N GLU A 31 0.98 0.24 -13.68
CA GLU A 31 1.34 0.80 -14.98
C GLU A 31 2.62 1.64 -14.91
N LEU A 32 2.73 2.50 -13.88
CA LEU A 32 3.87 3.40 -13.74
C LEU A 32 5.17 2.67 -13.39
N LEU A 33 5.08 1.66 -12.51
CA LEU A 33 6.27 0.92 -12.05
C LEU A 33 6.67 -0.19 -13.02
N GLY A 34 5.72 -0.68 -13.81
CA GLY A 34 6.02 -1.67 -14.85
C GLY A 34 6.67 -2.93 -14.33
N ASN A 35 7.71 -3.38 -15.02
CA ASN A 35 8.38 -4.65 -14.71
C ASN A 35 9.16 -4.66 -13.40
N ALA A 36 9.42 -3.50 -12.80
CA ALA A 36 10.07 -3.44 -11.49
C ALA A 36 9.17 -4.01 -10.39
N LEU A 37 7.86 -3.85 -10.54
CA LEU A 37 6.87 -4.36 -9.58
C LEU A 37 6.60 -5.84 -9.88
N LYS A 38 6.98 -6.72 -8.94
CA LYS A 38 6.92 -8.17 -9.14
C LYS A 38 5.61 -8.78 -8.65
N ALA A 39 5.00 -8.21 -7.62
CA ALA A 39 3.72 -8.69 -7.10
C ALA A 39 3.02 -7.57 -6.34
N VAL A 40 1.71 -7.65 -6.28
CA VAL A 40 0.85 -6.74 -5.52
C VAL A 40 -0.13 -7.58 -4.71
N ALA A 41 -0.32 -7.21 -3.45
CA ALA A 41 -1.38 -7.76 -2.62
C ALA A 41 -2.06 -6.61 -1.87
N VAL A 42 -3.36 -6.73 -1.69
CA VAL A 42 -4.16 -5.75 -0.94
C VAL A 42 -5.00 -6.52 0.07
N ASP A 43 -4.90 -6.11 1.33
CA ASP A 43 -5.63 -6.75 2.43
C ASP A 43 -6.55 -5.72 3.08
N SER A 44 -7.80 -6.13 3.34
CA SER A 44 -8.76 -5.34 4.11
C SER A 44 -8.75 -5.84 5.55
N GLY A 45 -8.60 -4.95 6.52
CA GLY A 45 -8.57 -5.31 7.93
C GLY A 45 -9.95 -5.77 8.42
N LEU A 46 -9.99 -6.92 9.09
CA LEU A 46 -11.22 -7.49 9.63
C LEU A 46 -11.30 -7.41 11.15
N ALA A 47 -10.19 -7.68 11.82
CA ALA A 47 -10.15 -7.76 13.29
C ALA A 47 -8.71 -7.69 13.78
N GLY A 48 -8.54 -7.42 15.07
CA GLY A 48 -7.24 -7.57 15.74
C GLY A 48 -6.98 -9.03 16.11
N GLY A 49 -5.84 -9.26 16.76
CA GLY A 49 -5.43 -10.60 17.17
C GLY A 49 -6.13 -11.12 18.41
N VAL A 50 -6.87 -10.28 19.13
CA VAL A 50 -7.59 -10.61 20.36
C VAL A 50 -9.10 -10.50 20.09
N PRO A 51 -9.94 -11.40 20.60
CA PRO A 51 -11.39 -11.30 20.43
C PRO A 51 -11.93 -9.93 20.85
N GLY A 52 -12.74 -9.31 19.99
CA GLY A 52 -13.30 -7.99 20.21
C GLY A 52 -12.39 -6.83 19.85
N GLN A 53 -11.15 -7.09 19.49
CA GLN A 53 -10.21 -6.06 19.07
C GLN A 53 -10.42 -5.71 17.59
N MET A 54 -10.41 -4.41 17.28
CA MET A 54 -10.47 -3.96 15.90
C MET A 54 -9.14 -4.15 15.19
N ALA A 55 -9.17 -4.26 13.86
CA ALA A 55 -7.94 -4.27 13.06
C ALA A 55 -7.15 -2.98 13.29
N ALA A 56 -5.83 -3.10 13.48
CA ALA A 56 -4.96 -1.93 13.66
C ALA A 56 -4.89 -1.07 12.40
N PHE A 57 -4.97 -1.71 11.24
CA PHE A 57 -4.95 -1.05 9.95
C PHE A 57 -6.19 -1.41 9.16
N ILE A 58 -6.83 -0.40 8.56
CA ILE A 58 -8.04 -0.63 7.77
C ILE A 58 -7.71 -1.31 6.44
N VAL A 59 -6.55 -0.96 5.86
CA VAL A 59 -6.06 -1.55 4.61
C VAL A 59 -4.54 -1.68 4.69
N MET A 60 -4.01 -2.74 4.10
CA MET A 60 -2.58 -2.90 3.86
C MET A 60 -2.36 -3.21 2.38
N GLY A 61 -1.52 -2.41 1.72
CA GLY A 61 -1.06 -2.72 0.37
C GLY A 61 0.38 -3.21 0.42
N HIS A 62 0.69 -4.28 -0.30
CA HIS A 62 2.03 -4.86 -0.33
C HIS A 62 2.55 -4.91 -1.76
N LEU A 63 3.70 -4.30 -1.99
CA LEU A 63 4.36 -4.24 -3.29
C LEU A 63 5.69 -4.97 -3.18
N THR A 64 5.94 -5.92 -4.09
CA THR A 64 7.16 -6.72 -4.08
C THR A 64 8.10 -6.26 -5.19
N PHE A 65 9.40 -6.12 -4.85
CA PHE A 65 10.46 -5.71 -5.77
C PHE A 65 11.67 -6.62 -5.58
N ASP A 66 12.58 -6.62 -6.56
CA ASP A 66 13.82 -7.39 -6.47
C ASP A 66 14.75 -6.89 -5.35
N SER A 67 14.81 -5.57 -5.17
CA SER A 67 15.71 -4.93 -4.21
C SER A 67 15.19 -3.54 -3.81
N VAL A 68 15.76 -2.99 -2.75
CA VAL A 68 15.49 -1.60 -2.34
C VAL A 68 15.85 -0.63 -3.46
N GLU A 69 16.97 -0.87 -4.14
CA GLU A 69 17.40 -0.02 -5.26
C GLU A 69 16.39 -0.04 -6.40
N SER A 70 15.89 -1.23 -6.76
CA SER A 70 14.88 -1.37 -7.81
C SER A 70 13.60 -0.60 -7.44
N PHE A 71 13.16 -0.69 -6.18
CA PHE A 71 12.04 0.07 -5.69
C PHE A 71 12.29 1.59 -5.83
N GLN A 72 13.41 2.07 -5.31
CA GLN A 72 13.72 3.50 -5.31
C GLN A 72 13.82 4.06 -6.73
N GLN A 73 14.49 3.35 -7.62
CA GLN A 73 14.68 3.78 -9.01
C GLN A 73 13.37 3.81 -9.79
N SER A 74 12.49 2.84 -9.57
CA SER A 74 11.21 2.78 -10.28
C SER A 74 10.17 3.73 -9.69
N PHE A 75 10.18 3.93 -8.38
CA PHE A 75 9.19 4.75 -7.67
C PHE A 75 9.49 6.25 -7.76
N ALA A 76 10.74 6.66 -7.61
CA ALA A 76 11.13 8.07 -7.49
C ALA A 76 10.58 8.96 -8.61
N PRO A 77 10.61 8.55 -9.90
CA PRO A 77 10.08 9.39 -10.98
C PRO A 77 8.56 9.62 -10.88
N HIS A 78 7.85 8.76 -10.15
CA HIS A 78 6.38 8.78 -10.06
C HIS A 78 5.87 9.05 -8.65
N ALA A 79 6.76 9.29 -7.69
CA ALA A 79 6.41 9.45 -6.28
C ALA A 79 5.35 10.53 -6.07
N GLU A 80 5.54 11.70 -6.68
CA GLU A 80 4.62 12.83 -6.52
C GLU A 80 3.22 12.49 -7.00
N LYS A 81 3.11 11.86 -8.17
CA LYS A 81 1.82 11.48 -8.76
C LYS A 81 1.12 10.42 -7.91
N ILE A 82 1.86 9.42 -7.47
CA ILE A 82 1.31 8.32 -6.65
C ILE A 82 0.83 8.86 -5.30
N MET A 83 1.66 9.66 -4.64
CA MET A 83 1.31 10.20 -3.33
C MET A 83 0.15 11.19 -3.40
N ALA A 84 0.07 11.99 -4.46
CA ALA A 84 -1.03 12.94 -4.64
C ALA A 84 -2.38 12.24 -4.81
N ASP A 85 -2.41 11.03 -5.37
CA ASP A 85 -3.66 10.30 -5.60
C ASP A 85 -4.29 9.75 -4.31
N ILE A 86 -3.53 9.66 -3.23
CA ILE A 86 -4.01 9.11 -1.95
C ILE A 86 -5.24 9.87 -1.45
N ALA A 87 -5.26 11.19 -1.57
CA ALA A 87 -6.39 12.01 -1.14
C ALA A 87 -7.70 11.68 -1.86
N ASN A 88 -7.63 11.03 -3.02
CA ASN A 88 -8.81 10.66 -3.80
C ASN A 88 -9.54 9.44 -3.22
N PHE A 89 -8.89 8.64 -2.39
CA PHE A 89 -9.54 7.43 -1.84
C PHE A 89 -9.53 7.36 -0.31
N THR A 90 -8.77 8.20 0.38
CA THR A 90 -8.73 8.13 1.85
C THR A 90 -8.33 9.47 2.48
N ASN A 91 -8.75 9.67 3.73
CA ASN A 91 -8.28 10.76 4.58
C ASN A 91 -7.15 10.31 5.52
N ILE A 92 -6.70 9.07 5.41
CA ILE A 92 -5.68 8.50 6.30
C ILE A 92 -4.30 8.75 5.71
N GLN A 93 -3.34 9.14 6.56
CA GLN A 93 -1.94 9.17 6.17
C GLN A 93 -1.35 7.78 6.39
N PRO A 94 -0.85 7.10 5.33
CA PRO A 94 -0.31 5.76 5.47
C PRO A 94 1.05 5.75 6.17
N GLN A 95 1.34 4.63 6.82
CA GLN A 95 2.66 4.28 7.29
C GLN A 95 3.30 3.35 6.25
N ILE A 96 4.57 3.57 5.94
CA ILE A 96 5.26 2.79 4.92
C ILE A 96 6.45 2.09 5.55
N GLN A 97 6.59 0.79 5.27
CA GLN A 97 7.73 0.02 5.72
C GLN A 97 8.29 -0.80 4.57
N VAL A 98 9.62 -0.80 4.46
CA VAL A 98 10.34 -1.68 3.53
C VAL A 98 10.89 -2.85 4.32
N SER A 99 10.60 -4.07 3.88
CA SER A 99 11.02 -5.28 4.57
C SER A 99 11.71 -6.24 3.61
N GLU A 100 12.69 -6.99 4.12
CA GLU A 100 13.24 -8.10 3.38
C GLU A 100 12.34 -9.31 3.55
N ILE A 101 11.99 -9.98 2.44
CA ILE A 101 11.17 -11.18 2.49
C ILE A 101 12.04 -12.34 2.94
N LYS A 102 11.64 -12.99 4.06
CA LYS A 102 12.38 -14.10 4.66
C LYS A 102 11.77 -15.47 4.34
N LEU A 103 10.47 -15.48 3.98
CA LEU A 103 9.77 -16.71 3.64
C LEU A 103 8.89 -16.52 2.41
#